data_d83259d56e9e4e39d3344437723026f1
#
_entry.id   d83259d56e9e4e39d3344437723026f1
#
_cell.length_a   1.000
_cell.length_b   1.000
_cell.length_c   1.000
_cell.angle_alpha   90.00
_cell.angle_beta   90.00
_cell.angle_gamma   90.00
#
_symmetry.space_group_name_H-M   'P 1'
#
loop_
_entity.id
_entity.type
_entity.pdbx_description
1 polymer ?
#
loop_
_entity_poly.entity_id
_entity_poly.type
_entity_poly.pdbx_seq_one_letter_code
_entity_poly.pdbx_strand_id
1 'polypeptide(L)'
;LQILNHRAEADGEVCSQKGDYKMPYVTSHDGTSLFYRQWGDGPPVILMHAWAMNSDVWQSQMIELSQRGVSCIAYDRRGHGRSDDPGRGYDFDSLADDLDALLQHLDLRNVTLLGHSMSNGECVRYLTRHGNSRVARMVMVAPSLPYMLKTPDNPDGPNDKDQLDGWRTVWKKSFAEWLGQAVPSAFSPDTPPARIQSTIEMMTRCTLQAAIETNVTLAETDFRGELPDIKIPTLILHGDQDSSCPLEVTGCKVAKLIRGSQLKVYQGARHSIIMSHLDQMVGDILSFLNS
;
A
#
# COMPACT_ATOMS: atom_id res chain seq x y z
N LEU A 1 -13.70 61.09 -40.66
CA LEU A 1 -13.57 59.68 -41.08
C LEU A 1 -14.31 58.84 -40.08
N GLN A 2 -15.54 58.43 -40.44
CA GLN A 2 -16.36 57.43 -39.68
C GLN A 2 -15.81 56.03 -39.95
N ILE A 3 -15.65 55.22 -38.94
CA ILE A 3 -15.57 53.77 -39.08
C ILE A 3 -16.62 53.19 -38.18
N LEU A 4 -17.52 52.44 -38.81
CA LEU A 4 -18.71 51.79 -38.30
C LEU A 4 -18.33 50.65 -37.32
N ASN A 5 -19.01 50.64 -36.16
CA ASN A 5 -19.14 49.50 -35.26
C ASN A 5 -20.16 48.52 -35.87
N HIS A 6 -19.74 47.29 -36.15
CA HIS A 6 -20.64 46.13 -36.17
C HIS A 6 -20.24 45.20 -35.03
N ARG A 7 -21.00 45.22 -33.95
CA ARG A 7 -21.08 44.14 -32.97
C ARG A 7 -21.92 43.04 -33.57
N ALA A 8 -21.32 41.89 -33.82
CA ALA A 8 -22.04 40.64 -33.98
C ALA A 8 -22.17 40.06 -32.58
N GLU A 9 -23.38 39.96 -32.10
CA GLU A 9 -23.79 39.15 -30.96
C GLU A 9 -23.70 37.71 -31.41
N ALA A 10 -22.72 36.97 -30.90
CA ALA A 10 -22.64 35.53 -30.97
C ALA A 10 -23.07 35.01 -29.58
N ASP A 11 -24.36 34.60 -29.50
CA ASP A 11 -24.85 33.77 -28.41
C ASP A 11 -24.09 32.43 -28.42
N GLY A 12 -22.98 32.41 -27.73
CA GLY A 12 -22.26 31.19 -27.40
C GLY A 12 -22.77 30.67 -26.06
N GLU A 13 -23.67 29.69 -26.09
CA GLU A 13 -23.91 28.83 -24.93
C GLU A 13 -22.56 28.26 -24.46
N VAL A 14 -21.99 28.87 -23.44
CA VAL A 14 -20.92 28.27 -22.66
C VAL A 14 -21.51 27.09 -21.92
N CYS A 15 -21.41 25.92 -22.53
CA CYS A 15 -21.70 24.65 -21.89
C CYS A 15 -20.82 24.51 -20.65
N SER A 16 -21.29 25.00 -19.50
CA SER A 16 -20.69 24.79 -18.21
C SER A 16 -20.96 23.37 -17.77
N GLN A 17 -20.25 22.39 -18.35
CA GLN A 17 -20.02 21.13 -17.66
C GLN A 17 -19.08 21.43 -16.49
N LYS A 18 -19.62 22.01 -15.41
CA LYS A 18 -19.04 21.86 -14.07
C LYS A 18 -19.22 20.39 -13.71
N GLY A 19 -18.33 19.53 -14.19
CA GLY A 19 -18.11 18.25 -13.53
C GLY A 19 -17.78 18.59 -12.08
N ASP A 20 -18.58 18.08 -11.15
CA ASP A 20 -18.26 18.18 -9.72
C ASP A 20 -16.87 17.60 -9.53
N TYR A 21 -15.88 18.49 -9.39
CA TYR A 21 -14.50 18.08 -9.10
C TYR A 21 -14.49 17.54 -7.67
N LYS A 22 -14.74 16.23 -7.56
CA LYS A 22 -14.74 15.55 -6.28
C LYS A 22 -13.32 15.63 -5.71
N MET A 23 -13.16 16.34 -4.60
CA MET A 23 -11.86 16.43 -3.92
C MET A 23 -11.37 15.01 -3.63
N PRO A 24 -10.08 14.69 -3.90
CA PRO A 24 -9.54 13.34 -3.79
C PRO A 24 -9.24 12.96 -2.33
N TYR A 25 -10.21 13.21 -1.45
CA TYR A 25 -10.13 12.91 -0.03
C TYR A 25 -11.39 12.19 0.45
N VAL A 26 -11.18 11.25 1.35
CA VAL A 26 -12.22 10.59 2.13
C VAL A 26 -12.02 10.91 3.61
N THR A 27 -13.11 11.10 4.34
CA THR A 27 -13.09 11.26 5.79
C THR A 27 -13.29 9.89 6.43
N SER A 28 -12.33 9.46 7.24
CA SER A 28 -12.43 8.24 8.04
C SER A 28 -13.44 8.40 9.19
N HIS A 29 -13.81 7.28 9.82
CA HIS A 29 -14.80 7.26 10.91
C HIS A 29 -14.45 8.15 12.11
N ASP A 30 -13.15 8.40 12.35
CA ASP A 30 -12.67 9.29 13.43
C ASP A 30 -12.44 10.75 13.02
N GLY A 31 -12.79 11.09 11.77
CA GLY A 31 -12.65 12.43 11.20
C GLY A 31 -11.33 12.67 10.46
N THR A 32 -10.42 11.70 10.40
CA THR A 32 -9.15 11.82 9.67
C THR A 32 -9.41 11.90 8.17
N SER A 33 -8.81 12.89 7.50
CA SER A 33 -8.90 13.07 6.04
C SER A 33 -7.81 12.28 5.35
N LEU A 34 -8.19 11.36 4.45
CA LEU A 34 -7.28 10.48 3.74
C LEU A 34 -7.29 10.82 2.24
N PHE A 35 -6.11 11.10 1.70
CA PHE A 35 -5.94 11.33 0.28
C PHE A 35 -6.02 10.02 -0.49
N TYR A 36 -6.72 10.02 -1.65
CA TYR A 36 -6.68 8.92 -2.60
C TYR A 36 -6.59 9.44 -4.04
N ARG A 37 -6.19 8.56 -4.95
CA ARG A 37 -6.28 8.78 -6.41
C ARG A 37 -6.89 7.56 -7.07
N GLN A 38 -7.59 7.79 -8.19
CA GLN A 38 -8.19 6.73 -8.99
C GLN A 38 -7.86 6.95 -10.46
N TRP A 39 -7.38 5.91 -11.13
CA TRP A 39 -7.08 5.89 -12.57
C TRP A 39 -7.69 4.65 -13.21
N GLY A 40 -8.20 4.83 -14.45
CA GLY A 40 -8.81 3.77 -15.22
C GLY A 40 -10.23 3.42 -14.77
N ASP A 41 -10.85 2.57 -15.57
CA ASP A 41 -12.20 2.06 -15.38
C ASP A 41 -12.17 0.53 -15.43
N GLY A 42 -13.10 -0.15 -14.73
CA GLY A 42 -13.19 -1.60 -14.69
C GLY A 42 -13.15 -2.16 -13.27
N PRO A 43 -12.77 -3.45 -13.09
CA PRO A 43 -12.71 -4.06 -11.76
C PRO A 43 -11.78 -3.28 -10.82
N PRO A 44 -12.25 -2.94 -9.59
CA PRO A 44 -11.48 -2.09 -8.68
C PRO A 44 -10.35 -2.88 -7.99
N VAL A 45 -9.16 -2.28 -8.00
CA VAL A 45 -7.98 -2.73 -7.26
C VAL A 45 -7.53 -1.60 -6.34
N ILE A 46 -7.49 -1.86 -5.03
CA ILE A 46 -6.94 -0.94 -4.04
C ILE A 46 -5.46 -1.26 -3.85
N LEU A 47 -4.60 -0.28 -4.16
CA LEU A 47 -3.15 -0.41 -4.01
C LEU A 47 -2.69 0.28 -2.73
N MET A 48 -2.18 -0.51 -1.80
CA MET A 48 -1.85 -0.11 -0.43
C MET A 48 -0.34 -0.13 -0.22
N HIS A 49 0.22 1.01 0.14
CA HIS A 49 1.67 1.21 0.21
C HIS A 49 2.32 0.58 1.46
N ALA A 50 3.63 0.31 1.38
CA ALA A 50 4.45 -0.21 2.47
C ALA A 50 4.66 0.84 3.59
N TRP A 51 5.35 0.42 4.65
CA TRP A 51 5.73 1.28 5.78
C TRP A 51 6.47 2.54 5.30
N ALA A 52 6.11 3.69 5.89
CA ALA A 52 6.65 5.02 5.62
C ALA A 52 6.55 5.53 4.17
N MET A 53 5.99 4.76 3.23
CA MET A 53 5.75 5.18 1.84
C MET A 53 4.43 5.96 1.72
N ASN A 54 4.02 6.26 0.48
CA ASN A 54 2.69 6.80 0.15
C ASN A 54 2.23 6.26 -1.22
N SER A 55 1.06 6.66 -1.69
CA SER A 55 0.46 6.17 -2.93
C SER A 55 1.28 6.46 -4.20
N ASP A 56 2.25 7.37 -4.15
CA ASP A 56 3.12 7.68 -5.30
C ASP A 56 3.97 6.47 -5.71
N VAL A 57 4.23 5.54 -4.80
CA VAL A 57 4.99 4.32 -5.09
C VAL A 57 4.33 3.45 -6.15
N TRP A 58 3.01 3.54 -6.30
CA TRP A 58 2.20 2.72 -7.18
C TRP A 58 1.99 3.30 -8.59
N GLN A 59 2.52 4.49 -8.90
CA GLN A 59 2.22 5.17 -10.16
C GLN A 59 2.52 4.31 -11.40
N SER A 60 3.63 3.57 -11.42
CA SER A 60 3.97 2.70 -12.55
C SER A 60 2.97 1.57 -12.73
N GLN A 61 2.57 0.89 -11.63
CA GLN A 61 1.56 -0.16 -11.67
C GLN A 61 0.19 0.39 -12.07
N MET A 62 -0.18 1.56 -11.56
CA MET A 62 -1.45 2.21 -11.90
C MET A 62 -1.54 2.54 -13.39
N ILE A 63 -0.45 3.02 -14.01
CA ILE A 63 -0.40 3.27 -15.46
C ILE A 63 -0.63 1.95 -16.22
N GLU A 64 0.15 0.93 -15.91
CA GLU A 64 0.12 -0.35 -16.62
C GLU A 64 -1.21 -1.09 -16.46
N LEU A 65 -1.77 -1.12 -15.26
CA LEU A 65 -3.04 -1.79 -14.98
C LEU A 65 -4.24 -1.00 -15.53
N SER A 66 -4.25 0.34 -15.40
CA SER A 66 -5.37 1.15 -15.90
C SER A 66 -5.50 1.12 -17.42
N GLN A 67 -4.38 1.09 -18.14
CA GLN A 67 -4.38 0.92 -19.61
C GLN A 67 -4.88 -0.47 -20.06
N ARG A 68 -4.95 -1.43 -19.12
CA ARG A 68 -5.45 -2.79 -19.37
C ARG A 68 -6.83 -3.05 -18.74
N GLY A 69 -7.60 -1.98 -18.50
CA GLY A 69 -9.00 -2.06 -18.09
C GLY A 69 -9.21 -2.37 -16.61
N VAL A 70 -8.29 -1.93 -15.75
CA VAL A 70 -8.41 -2.04 -14.28
C VAL A 70 -8.65 -0.66 -13.69
N SER A 71 -9.61 -0.53 -12.78
CA SER A 71 -9.77 0.68 -11.96
C SER A 71 -8.82 0.61 -10.77
N CYS A 72 -7.74 1.40 -10.83
CA CYS A 72 -6.70 1.45 -9.81
C CYS A 72 -6.97 2.57 -8.82
N ILE A 73 -7.13 2.25 -7.54
CA ILE A 73 -7.28 3.21 -6.46
C ILE A 73 -6.10 3.06 -5.50
N ALA A 74 -5.36 4.14 -5.27
CA ALA A 74 -4.28 4.16 -4.28
C ALA A 74 -4.51 5.29 -3.29
N TYR A 75 -4.32 5.05 -2.00
CA TYR A 75 -4.51 6.05 -0.96
C TYR A 75 -3.26 6.21 -0.10
N ASP A 76 -3.11 7.38 0.50
CA ASP A 76 -2.09 7.65 1.49
C ASP A 76 -2.65 7.30 2.88
N ARG A 77 -1.97 6.41 3.63
CA ARG A 77 -2.33 6.07 5.02
C ARG A 77 -2.25 7.32 5.90
N ARG A 78 -3.04 7.38 6.99
CA ARG A 78 -2.91 8.45 8.01
C ARG A 78 -1.45 8.65 8.43
N GLY A 79 -1.04 9.89 8.60
CA GLY A 79 0.35 10.28 8.91
C GLY A 79 1.34 10.09 7.76
N HIS A 80 0.88 9.75 6.55
CA HIS A 80 1.72 9.53 5.39
C HIS A 80 1.27 10.42 4.21
N GLY A 81 2.23 10.83 3.40
CA GLY A 81 1.98 11.53 2.14
C GLY A 81 1.14 12.81 2.28
N ARG A 82 -0.08 12.79 1.74
CA ARG A 82 -1.04 13.91 1.70
C ARG A 82 -2.20 13.76 2.68
N SER A 83 -2.28 12.61 3.37
CA SER A 83 -3.30 12.37 4.38
C SER A 83 -2.99 13.12 5.67
N ASP A 84 -4.04 13.40 6.45
CA ASP A 84 -3.88 14.00 7.77
C ASP A 84 -3.07 13.10 8.71
N ASP A 85 -2.40 13.74 9.67
CA ASP A 85 -1.76 13.09 10.81
C ASP A 85 -2.52 13.41 12.10
N PRO A 86 -3.44 12.55 12.56
CA PRO A 86 -4.19 12.77 13.77
C PRO A 86 -3.39 12.52 15.07
N GLY A 87 -2.14 12.07 14.98
CA GLY A 87 -1.30 11.69 16.11
C GLY A 87 -1.76 10.43 16.87
N ARG A 88 -2.67 9.61 16.26
CA ARG A 88 -3.25 8.40 16.86
C ARG A 88 -3.81 7.46 15.81
N GLY A 89 -4.19 6.24 16.22
CA GLY A 89 -4.88 5.28 15.35
C GLY A 89 -3.95 4.64 14.32
N TYR A 90 -2.71 4.37 14.70
CA TYR A 90 -1.73 3.72 13.83
C TYR A 90 -1.70 2.19 13.98
N ASP A 91 -2.61 1.64 14.79
CA ASP A 91 -2.84 0.20 14.90
C ASP A 91 -3.63 -0.34 13.70
N PHE A 92 -3.55 -1.65 13.46
CA PHE A 92 -4.21 -2.26 12.31
C PHE A 92 -5.74 -2.19 12.35
N ASP A 93 -6.37 -2.07 13.53
CA ASP A 93 -7.83 -1.91 13.64
C ASP A 93 -8.24 -0.56 13.04
N SER A 94 -7.58 0.51 13.45
CA SER A 94 -7.80 1.87 12.93
C SER A 94 -7.50 1.96 11.42
N LEU A 95 -6.42 1.31 10.97
CA LEU A 95 -6.04 1.30 9.55
C LEU A 95 -7.03 0.50 8.70
N ALA A 96 -7.61 -0.58 9.24
CA ALA A 96 -8.68 -1.33 8.59
C ALA A 96 -9.99 -0.52 8.52
N ASP A 97 -10.30 0.27 9.56
CA ASP A 97 -11.44 1.19 9.56
C ASP A 97 -11.26 2.32 8.53
N ASP A 98 -10.03 2.81 8.31
CA ASP A 98 -9.69 3.76 7.24
C ASP A 98 -9.95 3.17 5.85
N LEU A 99 -9.53 1.93 5.64
CA LEU A 99 -9.81 1.21 4.38
C LEU A 99 -11.31 1.03 4.18
N ASP A 100 -12.06 0.68 5.22
CA ASP A 100 -13.51 0.53 5.15
C ASP A 100 -14.19 1.85 4.76
N ALA A 101 -13.79 2.97 5.35
CA ALA A 101 -14.29 4.29 5.00
C ALA A 101 -14.05 4.63 3.51
N LEU A 102 -12.87 4.29 2.97
CA LEU A 102 -12.57 4.47 1.54
C LEU A 102 -13.49 3.60 0.66
N LEU A 103 -13.64 2.32 0.99
CA LEU A 103 -14.49 1.40 0.21
C LEU A 103 -15.96 1.80 0.24
N GLN A 104 -16.45 2.31 1.38
CA GLN A 104 -17.81 2.83 1.52
C GLN A 104 -18.00 4.16 0.76
N HIS A 105 -17.06 5.10 0.91
CA HIS A 105 -17.13 6.41 0.25
C HIS A 105 -17.23 6.31 -1.28
N LEU A 106 -16.51 5.34 -1.86
CA LEU A 106 -16.51 5.08 -3.31
C LEU A 106 -17.57 4.04 -3.73
N ASP A 107 -18.34 3.51 -2.78
CA ASP A 107 -19.28 2.36 -2.94
C ASP A 107 -18.68 1.20 -3.74
N LEU A 108 -17.44 0.85 -3.45
CA LEU A 108 -16.72 -0.21 -4.16
C LEU A 108 -17.20 -1.59 -3.72
N ARG A 109 -17.30 -2.50 -4.70
CA ARG A 109 -17.66 -3.91 -4.53
C ARG A 109 -16.81 -4.78 -5.43
N ASN A 110 -16.69 -6.07 -5.10
CA ASN A 110 -15.84 -7.02 -5.81
C ASN A 110 -14.38 -6.54 -5.91
N VAL A 111 -13.91 -5.85 -4.87
CA VAL A 111 -12.59 -5.25 -4.79
C VAL A 111 -11.50 -6.31 -4.74
N THR A 112 -10.38 -6.06 -5.39
CA THR A 112 -9.12 -6.74 -5.11
C THR A 112 -8.27 -5.85 -4.22
N LEU A 113 -7.92 -6.32 -3.02
CA LEU A 113 -6.95 -5.65 -2.16
C LEU A 113 -5.54 -6.05 -2.59
N LEU A 114 -4.67 -5.08 -2.86
CA LEU A 114 -3.28 -5.29 -3.22
C LEU A 114 -2.40 -4.57 -2.21
N GLY A 115 -1.83 -5.34 -1.28
CA GLY A 115 -0.94 -4.82 -0.24
C GLY A 115 0.53 -5.07 -0.53
N HIS A 116 1.39 -4.11 -0.17
CA HIS A 116 2.84 -4.29 -0.15
C HIS A 116 3.38 -4.22 1.27
N SER A 117 4.13 -5.24 1.69
CA SER A 117 4.79 -5.27 3.00
C SER A 117 3.79 -5.13 4.16
N MET A 118 3.88 -4.05 4.93
CA MET A 118 3.01 -3.74 6.07
C MET A 118 1.52 -3.79 5.74
N SER A 119 1.11 -3.22 4.60
CA SER A 119 -0.31 -3.13 4.27
C SER A 119 -1.00 -4.47 4.05
N ASN A 120 -0.26 -5.57 3.95
CA ASN A 120 -0.86 -6.89 3.98
C ASN A 120 -1.52 -7.19 5.34
N GLY A 121 -1.00 -6.64 6.44
CA GLY A 121 -1.65 -6.69 7.75
C GLY A 121 -2.97 -5.92 7.78
N GLU A 122 -3.03 -4.76 7.10
CA GLU A 122 -4.28 -4.00 6.94
C GLU A 122 -5.32 -4.79 6.15
N CYS A 123 -4.91 -5.47 5.07
CA CYS A 123 -5.80 -6.33 4.28
C CYS A 123 -6.38 -7.47 5.13
N VAL A 124 -5.53 -8.18 5.89
CA VAL A 124 -5.96 -9.27 6.76
C VAL A 124 -6.91 -8.74 7.84
N ARG A 125 -6.53 -7.67 8.55
CA ARG A 125 -7.35 -7.07 9.59
C ARG A 125 -8.68 -6.53 9.05
N TYR A 126 -8.70 -5.95 7.84
CA TYR A 126 -9.95 -5.56 7.20
C TYR A 126 -10.88 -6.78 7.02
N LEU A 127 -10.38 -7.88 6.48
CA LEU A 127 -11.17 -9.08 6.21
C LEU A 127 -11.69 -9.74 7.49
N THR A 128 -10.92 -9.77 8.56
CA THR A 128 -11.33 -10.36 9.83
C THR A 128 -12.25 -9.46 10.64
N ARG A 129 -12.15 -8.14 10.50
CA ARG A 129 -12.93 -7.14 11.22
C ARG A 129 -14.24 -6.75 10.50
N HIS A 130 -14.17 -6.49 9.19
CA HIS A 130 -15.30 -6.01 8.36
C HIS A 130 -15.88 -7.09 7.45
N GLY A 131 -15.22 -8.25 7.34
CA GLY A 131 -15.63 -9.34 6.45
C GLY A 131 -15.27 -9.09 4.99
N ASN A 132 -15.74 -9.98 4.12
CA ASN A 132 -15.38 -9.98 2.70
C ASN A 132 -16.51 -9.54 1.77
N SER A 133 -17.61 -8.97 2.27
CA SER A 133 -18.79 -8.61 1.45
C SER A 133 -18.48 -7.63 0.31
N ARG A 134 -17.45 -6.81 0.45
CA ARG A 134 -16.96 -5.88 -0.57
C ARG A 134 -15.72 -6.38 -1.31
N VAL A 135 -15.02 -7.39 -0.78
CA VAL A 135 -13.70 -7.85 -1.26
C VAL A 135 -13.79 -9.23 -1.87
N ALA A 136 -13.41 -9.35 -3.14
CA ALA A 136 -13.44 -10.61 -3.88
C ALA A 136 -12.11 -11.36 -3.87
N ARG A 137 -10.98 -10.64 -3.83
CA ARG A 137 -9.63 -11.21 -3.96
C ARG A 137 -8.61 -10.42 -3.14
N MET A 138 -7.47 -11.04 -2.86
CA MET A 138 -6.32 -10.38 -2.24
C MET A 138 -5.03 -10.72 -2.98
N VAL A 139 -4.19 -9.71 -3.23
CA VAL A 139 -2.82 -9.85 -3.70
C VAL A 139 -1.88 -9.33 -2.62
N MET A 140 -1.01 -10.19 -2.14
CA MET A 140 -0.01 -9.86 -1.11
C MET A 140 1.38 -9.78 -1.75
N VAL A 141 2.00 -8.62 -1.71
CA VAL A 141 3.35 -8.41 -2.24
C VAL A 141 4.32 -8.29 -1.08
N ALA A 142 5.33 -9.17 -1.02
CA ALA A 142 6.37 -9.19 0.01
C ALA A 142 5.80 -8.99 1.44
N PRO A 143 4.83 -9.82 1.88
CA PRO A 143 4.12 -9.60 3.14
C PRO A 143 5.04 -9.64 4.35
N SER A 144 4.89 -8.67 5.26
CA SER A 144 5.52 -8.66 6.59
C SER A 144 4.64 -9.40 7.61
N LEU A 145 4.31 -10.63 7.28
CA LEU A 145 3.43 -11.54 8.01
C LEU A 145 4.07 -12.93 8.08
N PRO A 146 3.66 -13.84 8.98
CA PRO A 146 2.53 -13.72 9.92
C PRO A 146 2.86 -12.97 11.23
N TYR A 147 4.11 -12.97 11.68
CA TYR A 147 4.57 -12.31 12.88
C TYR A 147 6.05 -11.95 12.75
N MET A 148 6.34 -10.65 12.83
CA MET A 148 7.69 -10.15 12.56
C MET A 148 8.59 -10.13 13.78
N LEU A 149 8.02 -10.15 15.00
CA LEU A 149 8.82 -10.10 16.21
C LEU A 149 9.35 -11.48 16.60
N LYS A 150 10.62 -11.55 16.96
CA LYS A 150 11.23 -12.73 17.58
C LYS A 150 10.81 -12.83 19.04
N THR A 151 10.17 -13.96 19.39
CA THR A 151 9.69 -14.26 20.73
C THR A 151 9.95 -15.74 21.04
N PRO A 152 9.81 -16.20 22.31
CA PRO A 152 9.97 -17.62 22.64
C PRO A 152 9.06 -18.55 21.84
N ASP A 153 7.86 -18.11 21.47
CA ASP A 153 6.87 -18.86 20.66
C ASP A 153 6.95 -18.53 19.15
N ASN A 154 7.83 -17.59 18.75
CA ASN A 154 8.17 -17.26 17.36
C ASN A 154 9.70 -17.09 17.21
N PRO A 155 10.50 -18.14 17.44
CA PRO A 155 11.97 -18.02 17.45
C PRO A 155 12.58 -17.63 16.09
N ASP A 156 11.84 -17.86 14.99
CA ASP A 156 12.23 -17.48 13.62
C ASP A 156 11.79 -16.07 13.24
N GLY A 157 11.18 -15.31 14.15
CA GLY A 157 10.79 -13.91 13.88
C GLY A 157 12.01 -13.10 13.44
N PRO A 158 11.95 -12.36 12.33
CA PRO A 158 13.12 -11.71 11.75
C PRO A 158 13.62 -10.50 12.55
N ASN A 159 12.80 -9.95 13.45
CA ASN A 159 13.13 -8.72 14.19
C ASN A 159 13.28 -8.98 15.68
N ASP A 160 14.37 -8.50 16.24
CA ASP A 160 14.60 -8.45 17.67
C ASP A 160 14.01 -7.15 18.26
N LYS A 161 13.33 -7.24 19.41
CA LYS A 161 12.65 -6.10 20.03
C LYS A 161 13.63 -4.98 20.44
N ASP A 162 14.73 -5.34 21.05
CA ASP A 162 15.71 -4.34 21.51
C ASP A 162 16.36 -3.61 20.33
N GLN A 163 16.58 -4.32 19.22
CA GLN A 163 17.05 -3.73 17.97
C GLN A 163 16.05 -2.73 17.40
N LEU A 164 14.76 -3.09 17.35
CA LEU A 164 13.70 -2.20 16.86
C LEU A 164 13.59 -0.94 17.74
N ASP A 165 13.61 -1.08 19.06
CA ASP A 165 13.54 0.03 19.99
C ASP A 165 14.79 0.93 19.87
N GLY A 166 15.94 0.33 19.60
CA GLY A 166 17.17 1.05 19.25
C GLY A 166 17.01 1.90 17.99
N TRP A 167 16.48 1.33 16.90
CA TRP A 167 16.19 2.07 15.66
C TRP A 167 15.19 3.22 15.88
N ARG A 168 14.07 2.99 16.56
CA ARG A 168 13.09 4.01 16.91
C ARG A 168 13.70 5.16 17.71
N THR A 169 14.69 4.87 18.57
CA THR A 169 15.45 5.88 19.28
C THR A 169 16.36 6.70 18.36
N VAL A 170 16.99 6.05 17.38
CA VAL A 170 17.79 6.74 16.34
C VAL A 170 16.89 7.61 15.47
N TRP A 171 15.70 7.13 15.06
CA TRP A 171 14.75 7.89 14.23
C TRP A 171 14.34 9.19 14.88
N LYS A 172 14.14 9.22 16.19
CA LYS A 172 13.83 10.46 16.95
C LYS A 172 14.92 11.52 16.82
N LYS A 173 16.15 11.13 16.48
CA LYS A 173 17.29 12.06 16.30
C LYS A 173 17.48 12.43 14.83
N SER A 174 17.44 11.45 13.92
CA SER A 174 17.65 11.64 12.49
C SER A 174 17.03 10.50 11.68
N PHE A 175 15.71 10.63 11.39
CA PHE A 175 14.99 9.62 10.59
C PHE A 175 15.51 9.56 9.14
N ALA A 176 15.71 10.72 8.51
CA ALA A 176 16.20 10.81 7.13
C ALA A 176 17.60 10.18 6.97
N GLU A 177 18.51 10.39 7.91
CA GLU A 177 19.85 9.79 7.87
C GLU A 177 19.77 8.26 7.99
N TRP A 178 18.94 7.77 8.91
CA TRP A 178 18.73 6.32 9.06
C TRP A 178 18.15 5.70 7.79
N LEU A 179 17.16 6.36 7.16
CA LEU A 179 16.61 5.92 5.87
C LEU A 179 17.69 5.85 4.79
N GLY A 180 18.58 6.85 4.73
CA GLY A 180 19.70 6.86 3.79
C GLY A 180 20.63 5.66 3.91
N GLN A 181 20.79 5.10 5.12
CA GLN A 181 21.60 3.93 5.39
C GLN A 181 20.86 2.60 5.19
N ALA A 182 19.60 2.53 5.59
CA ALA A 182 18.83 1.28 5.62
C ALA A 182 18.16 0.96 4.28
N VAL A 183 17.53 1.95 3.63
CA VAL A 183 16.69 1.76 2.43
C VAL A 183 17.43 1.15 1.23
N PRO A 184 18.71 1.49 0.95
CA PRO A 184 19.45 0.89 -0.18
C PRO A 184 19.49 -0.65 -0.16
N SER A 185 19.48 -1.28 1.02
CA SER A 185 19.52 -2.74 1.15
C SER A 185 18.28 -3.44 0.59
N ALA A 186 17.14 -2.74 0.53
CA ALA A 186 15.88 -3.26 -0.01
C ALA A 186 15.84 -3.29 -1.54
N PHE A 187 16.81 -2.67 -2.22
CA PHE A 187 16.89 -2.57 -3.67
C PHE A 187 17.90 -3.54 -4.28
N SER A 188 17.64 -3.94 -5.53
CA SER A 188 18.61 -4.70 -6.31
C SER A 188 19.88 -3.88 -6.56
N PRO A 189 21.06 -4.50 -6.66
CA PRO A 189 22.35 -3.78 -6.80
C PRO A 189 22.44 -2.91 -8.06
N ASP A 190 21.69 -3.23 -9.10
CA ASP A 190 21.61 -2.53 -10.38
C ASP A 190 20.58 -1.39 -10.38
N THR A 191 19.88 -1.14 -9.26
CA THR A 191 18.88 -0.08 -9.17
C THR A 191 19.57 1.30 -9.26
N PRO A 192 19.10 2.19 -10.18
CA PRO A 192 19.68 3.52 -10.30
C PRO A 192 19.63 4.31 -8.99
N PRO A 193 20.74 4.97 -8.56
CA PRO A 193 20.77 5.74 -7.31
C PRO A 193 19.66 6.79 -7.18
N ALA A 194 19.26 7.41 -8.30
CA ALA A 194 18.17 8.38 -8.32
C ALA A 194 16.83 7.78 -7.88
N ARG A 195 16.57 6.51 -8.21
CA ARG A 195 15.35 5.80 -7.77
C ARG A 195 15.38 5.52 -6.27
N ILE A 196 16.50 5.12 -5.73
CA ILE A 196 16.69 4.92 -4.28
C ILE A 196 16.47 6.24 -3.56
N GLN A 197 17.10 7.32 -4.04
CA GLN A 197 16.99 8.65 -3.46
C GLN A 197 15.54 9.16 -3.47
N SER A 198 14.82 9.03 -4.58
CA SER A 198 13.41 9.44 -4.66
C SER A 198 12.51 8.65 -3.72
N THR A 199 12.84 7.38 -3.45
CA THR A 199 12.12 6.56 -2.46
C THR A 199 12.39 7.07 -1.05
N ILE A 200 13.63 7.38 -0.70
CA ILE A 200 13.97 7.97 0.60
C ILE A 200 13.23 9.30 0.81
N GLU A 201 13.23 10.16 -0.20
CA GLU A 201 12.48 11.43 -0.16
C GLU A 201 10.97 11.22 0.01
N MET A 202 10.40 10.19 -0.62
CA MET A 202 8.99 9.81 -0.41
C MET A 202 8.77 9.37 1.05
N MET A 203 9.65 8.55 1.61
CA MET A 203 9.52 8.04 2.98
C MET A 203 9.67 9.15 4.04
N THR A 204 10.43 10.21 3.77
CA THR A 204 10.52 11.36 4.68
C THR A 204 9.26 12.22 4.75
N ARG A 205 8.24 11.97 3.89
CA ARG A 205 6.91 12.60 3.99
C ARG A 205 5.99 11.91 4.98
N CYS A 206 6.39 10.76 5.50
CA CYS A 206 5.74 10.14 6.65
C CYS A 206 6.12 10.93 7.91
N THR A 207 5.16 11.26 8.77
CA THR A 207 5.49 11.90 10.03
C THR A 207 6.27 10.95 10.92
N LEU A 208 7.15 11.48 11.75
CA LEU A 208 8.00 10.64 12.60
C LEU A 208 7.17 9.80 13.59
N GLN A 209 6.09 10.35 14.12
CA GLN A 209 5.19 9.61 15.00
C GLN A 209 4.53 8.47 14.25
N ALA A 210 3.95 8.72 13.07
CA ALA A 210 3.35 7.67 12.25
C ALA A 210 4.37 6.59 11.89
N ALA A 211 5.62 6.96 11.53
CA ALA A 211 6.67 6.01 11.23
C ALA A 211 6.99 5.10 12.42
N ILE A 212 7.09 5.66 13.63
CA ILE A 212 7.38 4.90 14.85
C ILE A 212 6.21 3.99 15.22
N GLU A 213 5.00 4.53 15.32
CA GLU A 213 3.82 3.78 15.77
C GLU A 213 3.41 2.69 14.77
N THR A 214 3.46 2.97 13.46
CA THR A 214 3.19 1.94 12.46
C THR A 214 4.27 0.87 12.41
N ASN A 215 5.52 1.17 12.77
CA ASN A 215 6.57 0.16 12.91
C ASN A 215 6.34 -0.72 14.16
N VAL A 216 5.84 -0.15 15.27
CA VAL A 216 5.40 -0.95 16.43
C VAL A 216 4.28 -1.89 16.01
N THR A 217 3.25 -1.37 15.38
CA THR A 217 2.10 -2.12 14.87
C THR A 217 2.52 -3.26 13.95
N LEU A 218 3.36 -2.95 12.95
CA LEU A 218 3.91 -3.92 12.00
C LEU A 218 4.66 -5.06 12.68
N ALA A 219 5.53 -4.74 13.64
CA ALA A 219 6.43 -5.72 14.23
C ALA A 219 5.75 -6.57 15.30
N GLU A 220 4.87 -5.97 16.10
CA GLU A 220 4.34 -6.57 17.33
C GLU A 220 2.95 -7.20 17.15
N THR A 221 2.30 -7.04 15.99
CA THR A 221 1.01 -7.71 15.73
C THR A 221 1.23 -9.14 15.21
N ASP A 222 0.60 -10.08 15.88
CA ASP A 222 0.62 -11.50 15.53
C ASP A 222 -0.63 -11.90 14.74
N PHE A 223 -0.47 -12.17 13.45
CA PHE A 223 -1.53 -12.60 12.54
C PHE A 223 -1.66 -14.12 12.37
N ARG A 224 -0.89 -14.93 13.12
CA ARG A 224 -0.93 -16.40 13.00
C ARG A 224 -2.32 -16.97 13.24
N GLY A 225 -3.11 -16.33 14.10
CA GLY A 225 -4.48 -16.71 14.39
C GLY A 225 -5.51 -16.28 13.34
N GLU A 226 -5.26 -15.15 12.62
CA GLU A 226 -6.21 -14.57 11.66
C GLU A 226 -6.04 -15.12 10.24
N LEU A 227 -4.81 -15.40 9.81
CA LEU A 227 -4.52 -15.87 8.46
C LEU A 227 -5.29 -17.14 8.04
N PRO A 228 -5.53 -18.15 8.92
CA PRO A 228 -6.34 -19.31 8.57
C PRO A 228 -7.80 -19.00 8.27
N ASP A 229 -8.31 -17.84 8.70
CA ASP A 229 -9.70 -17.42 8.48
C ASP A 229 -9.91 -16.72 7.13
N ILE A 230 -8.83 -16.37 6.41
CA ILE A 230 -8.92 -15.83 5.06
C ILE A 230 -9.38 -16.92 4.09
N LYS A 231 -10.56 -16.71 3.48
CA LYS A 231 -11.22 -17.68 2.58
C LYS A 231 -11.34 -17.22 1.14
N ILE A 232 -10.95 -15.97 0.85
CA ILE A 232 -10.99 -15.42 -0.51
C ILE A 232 -9.76 -15.87 -1.31
N PRO A 233 -9.84 -15.95 -2.66
CA PRO A 233 -8.69 -16.19 -3.51
C PRO A 233 -7.55 -15.23 -3.17
N THR A 234 -6.36 -15.77 -2.93
CA THR A 234 -5.18 -15.00 -2.50
C THR A 234 -3.97 -15.35 -3.35
N LEU A 235 -3.33 -14.35 -3.93
CA LEU A 235 -2.04 -14.43 -4.63
C LEU A 235 -0.96 -13.80 -3.76
N ILE A 236 0.16 -14.50 -3.59
CA ILE A 236 1.33 -14.01 -2.86
C ILE A 236 2.49 -13.88 -3.86
N LEU A 237 3.06 -12.69 -3.99
CA LEU A 237 4.22 -12.38 -4.82
C LEU A 237 5.38 -12.03 -3.90
N HIS A 238 6.50 -12.76 -3.98
CA HIS A 238 7.62 -12.57 -3.05
C HIS A 238 8.97 -12.78 -3.72
N GLY A 239 9.97 -11.96 -3.38
CA GLY A 239 11.34 -12.12 -3.83
C GLY A 239 12.12 -13.11 -2.97
N ASP A 240 12.97 -13.93 -3.58
CA ASP A 240 13.84 -14.90 -2.87
C ASP A 240 15.06 -14.24 -2.20
N GLN A 241 15.34 -12.96 -2.51
CA GLN A 241 16.43 -12.18 -1.93
C GLN A 241 15.91 -11.06 -1.00
N ASP A 242 14.67 -11.18 -0.53
CA ASP A 242 14.07 -10.21 0.39
C ASP A 242 14.67 -10.37 1.80
N SER A 243 15.54 -9.42 2.18
CA SER A 243 16.14 -9.39 3.51
C SER A 243 15.30 -8.63 4.55
N SER A 244 14.32 -7.84 4.10
CA SER A 244 13.41 -7.09 5.00
C SER A 244 12.29 -8.00 5.53
N CYS A 245 11.77 -8.84 4.65
CA CYS A 245 10.75 -9.86 4.96
C CYS A 245 11.23 -11.19 4.37
N PRO A 246 12.13 -11.94 5.05
CA PRO A 246 12.71 -13.15 4.47
C PRO A 246 11.63 -14.17 4.08
N LEU A 247 11.68 -14.64 2.82
CA LEU A 247 10.65 -15.46 2.19
C LEU A 247 10.21 -16.66 3.03
N GLU A 248 11.17 -17.40 3.61
CA GLU A 248 10.90 -18.65 4.34
C GLU A 248 10.08 -18.42 5.62
N VAL A 249 10.32 -17.30 6.31
CA VAL A 249 9.67 -16.98 7.59
C VAL A 249 8.46 -16.06 7.43
N THR A 250 8.23 -15.57 6.23
CA THR A 250 7.08 -14.70 5.89
C THR A 250 6.22 -15.30 4.78
N GLY A 251 6.47 -15.02 3.52
CA GLY A 251 5.64 -15.45 2.39
C GLY A 251 5.34 -16.95 2.36
N CYS A 252 6.34 -17.80 2.65
CA CYS A 252 6.13 -19.25 2.75
C CYS A 252 5.25 -19.66 3.93
N LYS A 253 5.39 -18.98 5.10
CA LYS A 253 4.49 -19.23 6.25
C LYS A 253 3.08 -18.73 5.96
N VAL A 254 2.91 -17.56 5.34
CA VAL A 254 1.61 -17.03 4.94
C VAL A 254 0.91 -17.99 3.97
N ALA A 255 1.63 -18.49 2.96
CA ALA A 255 1.09 -19.46 1.99
C ALA A 255 0.60 -20.77 2.64
N LYS A 256 1.24 -21.19 3.71
CA LYS A 256 0.81 -22.37 4.49
C LYS A 256 -0.42 -22.09 5.33
N LEU A 257 -0.57 -20.87 5.86
CA LEU A 257 -1.68 -20.48 6.74
C LEU A 257 -2.94 -20.13 5.96
N ILE A 258 -2.83 -19.43 4.80
CA ILE A 258 -3.97 -19.14 3.92
C ILE A 258 -4.20 -20.32 2.98
N ARG A 259 -5.17 -21.16 3.31
CA ARG A 259 -5.47 -22.38 2.52
C ARG A 259 -5.92 -22.03 1.11
N GLY A 260 -5.24 -22.59 0.11
CA GLY A 260 -5.57 -22.38 -1.30
C GLY A 260 -4.93 -21.10 -1.91
N SER A 261 -4.10 -20.38 -1.16
CA SER A 261 -3.31 -19.28 -1.72
C SER A 261 -2.28 -19.78 -2.74
N GLN A 262 -1.96 -18.91 -3.70
CA GLN A 262 -0.93 -19.15 -4.71
C GLN A 262 0.32 -18.33 -4.36
N LEU A 263 1.46 -18.98 -4.16
CA LEU A 263 2.74 -18.31 -3.96
C LEU A 263 3.55 -18.31 -5.26
N LYS A 264 3.95 -17.13 -5.74
CA LYS A 264 4.91 -16.95 -6.83
C LYS A 264 6.18 -16.32 -6.29
N VAL A 265 7.29 -17.01 -6.48
CA VAL A 265 8.62 -16.56 -6.04
C VAL A 265 9.35 -15.92 -7.21
N TYR A 266 9.84 -14.69 -7.02
CA TYR A 266 10.58 -13.93 -8.01
C TYR A 266 12.08 -14.05 -7.75
N GLN A 267 12.78 -14.65 -8.69
CA GLN A 267 14.20 -14.94 -8.58
C GLN A 267 15.04 -13.66 -8.59
N GLY A 268 15.93 -13.51 -7.61
CA GLY A 268 16.78 -12.33 -7.46
C GLY A 268 16.06 -11.09 -6.93
N ALA A 269 14.76 -11.13 -6.76
CA ALA A 269 14.00 -9.97 -6.29
C ALA A 269 14.21 -9.73 -4.80
N ARG A 270 14.41 -8.45 -4.45
CA ARG A 270 14.48 -7.95 -3.07
C ARG A 270 13.13 -7.35 -2.66
N HIS A 271 13.09 -6.72 -1.49
CA HIS A 271 11.86 -6.14 -0.93
C HIS A 271 11.20 -5.09 -1.85
N SER A 272 12.00 -4.37 -2.65
CA SER A 272 11.52 -3.42 -3.66
C SER A 272 10.97 -4.08 -4.95
N ILE A 273 10.48 -5.30 -4.87
CA ILE A 273 9.92 -6.10 -5.98
C ILE A 273 8.95 -5.32 -6.86
N ILE A 274 8.13 -4.44 -6.29
CA ILE A 274 7.18 -3.58 -7.01
C ILE A 274 7.87 -2.63 -8.00
N MET A 275 9.16 -2.34 -7.80
CA MET A 275 9.94 -1.45 -8.65
C MET A 275 10.86 -2.21 -9.61
N SER A 276 11.36 -3.38 -9.19
CA SER A 276 12.34 -4.16 -9.96
C SER A 276 11.71 -5.14 -10.95
N HIS A 277 10.47 -5.60 -10.69
CA HIS A 277 9.80 -6.63 -11.48
C HIS A 277 8.40 -6.18 -11.96
N LEU A 278 8.30 -4.92 -12.43
CA LEU A 278 7.03 -4.30 -12.81
C LEU A 278 6.24 -5.15 -13.81
N ASP A 279 6.83 -5.49 -14.94
CA ASP A 279 6.13 -6.19 -16.04
C ASP A 279 5.65 -7.58 -15.63
N GLN A 280 6.51 -8.34 -14.93
CA GLN A 280 6.16 -9.65 -14.42
C GLN A 280 5.02 -9.56 -13.41
N MET A 281 5.10 -8.60 -12.48
CA MET A 281 4.09 -8.40 -11.45
C MET A 281 2.74 -7.98 -12.04
N VAL A 282 2.73 -7.06 -13.01
CA VAL A 282 1.51 -6.65 -13.72
C VAL A 282 0.89 -7.82 -14.45
N GLY A 283 1.69 -8.64 -15.16
CA GLY A 283 1.23 -9.84 -15.85
C GLY A 283 0.60 -10.86 -14.88
N ASP A 284 1.23 -11.11 -13.75
CA ASP A 284 0.73 -12.03 -12.72
C ASP A 284 -0.56 -11.54 -12.07
N ILE A 285 -0.65 -10.23 -11.76
CA ILE A 285 -1.87 -9.62 -11.23
C ILE A 285 -3.01 -9.75 -12.24
N LEU A 286 -2.81 -9.38 -13.51
CA LEU A 286 -3.85 -9.47 -14.52
C LEU A 286 -4.32 -10.91 -14.75
N SER A 287 -3.40 -11.87 -14.77
CA SER A 287 -3.75 -13.29 -14.85
C SER A 287 -4.61 -13.73 -13.68
N PHE A 288 -4.30 -13.28 -12.47
CA PHE A 288 -5.06 -13.59 -11.27
C PHE A 288 -6.43 -12.89 -11.21
N LEU A 289 -6.54 -11.67 -11.74
CA LEU A 289 -7.82 -10.97 -11.83
C LEU A 289 -8.80 -11.65 -12.78
N ASN A 290 -8.30 -12.36 -13.79
CA ASN A 290 -9.08 -13.04 -14.83
C ASN A 290 -9.34 -14.53 -14.53
N SER A 291 -8.88 -15.05 -13.39
CA SER A 291 -9.04 -16.46 -12.98
C SER A 291 -10.35 -16.73 -12.15
#